data_e7375d7775fd460e3611a1667f338c48
#
_entry.id   e7375d7775fd460e3611a1667f338c48
#
_cell.length_a   1.000
_cell.length_b   1.000
_cell.length_c   1.000
_cell.angle_alpha   90.00
_cell.angle_beta   90.00
_cell.angle_gamma   90.00
#
_symmetry.space_group_name_H-M   'P 1'
#
loop_
_entity.id
_entity.type
_entity.pdbx_description
1 polymer ?
#
loop_
_entity_poly.entity_id
_entity_poly.type
_entity_poly.pdbx_seq_one_letter_code
_entity_poly.pdbx_strand_id
1 'polypeptide(L)'
;MLKADVPSDIQLLGERLSIGQHKRKCPACHHTRSKNKHDKSLSIKVDSDGVRYHCHHCDTSGGWMHKTNGFSQQMRERKTITLPKQSEPNEIAKDYLLSRKISEGVMDEHTIQGTYTFNGKAVPAVGFVYKDSHGVTAIKWRSAGANKYYSQQNVCEDFYNLHNYKKGNDILLVEGEMDALSWMSCDLPDNLTVMSIPNGAPSKVKDGKVDPREDKKFQYVWRAKDQLESAKRIILCFDNDEAGNALEEEIKRRVGTSRLWTLDLGECKDTSEALQLKGASYLLGQLEVCDPFPTVGLHRARDFKKEYDILYEEGQISGSSTGLRSLDQLIQIVPGMMTVVTGFPSSGKSDLIDQICLNLARQEGLKTVYCSFEKPPALHMAQLAQKLMNQPFFEGPSTRMECSKKDYAYEYIDDHFLFMDHSLDGPTTIEGILDTASAAVMQLGCRLLVIDPYNFIELPKSDRETDAISKMLTQIQKWAKSHDVHVFFIAHPTKVSPDRRSEKKVLITGHDIAGSAAWFAKADLGITAWRHPQDLEPPECHVWKVRWGWIGKNGHCQLEFDKATGRWTDYITEEVDDGRWDF
;
A
#
# COMPACT_ATOMS: atom_id res chain seq x y z
N MET A 1 18.02 16.42 0.06
CA MET A 1 19.02 15.85 -0.85
C MET A 1 20.00 15.03 -0.04
N LEU A 2 20.08 13.74 -0.31
CA LEU A 2 20.99 12.82 0.36
C LEU A 2 22.44 13.12 -0.12
N LYS A 3 23.42 12.86 0.75
CA LYS A 3 24.87 13.09 0.53
C LYS A 3 25.44 12.49 -0.77
N ALA A 4 24.68 11.64 -1.47
CA ALA A 4 25.09 10.93 -2.69
C ALA A 4 25.11 11.80 -3.97
N ASP A 5 24.49 12.99 -3.96
CA ASP A 5 24.34 13.82 -5.16
C ASP A 5 25.27 15.06 -5.19
N VAL A 6 26.15 15.20 -4.21
CA VAL A 6 27.07 16.34 -4.15
C VAL A 6 28.41 15.94 -4.77
N PRO A 7 28.92 16.67 -5.79
CA PRO A 7 30.25 16.40 -6.32
C PRO A 7 31.30 16.43 -5.21
N SER A 8 32.12 15.38 -5.12
CA SER A 8 33.10 15.18 -4.04
C SER A 8 34.04 16.36 -3.84
N ASP A 9 34.45 17.01 -4.94
CA ASP A 9 35.33 18.16 -4.89
C ASP A 9 34.67 19.42 -4.31
N ILE A 10 33.37 19.60 -4.50
CA ILE A 10 32.61 20.70 -3.90
C ILE A 10 32.37 20.43 -2.42
N GLN A 11 32.14 19.17 -2.03
CA GLN A 11 31.99 18.78 -0.63
C GLN A 11 33.29 19.05 0.14
N LEU A 12 34.47 18.61 -0.38
CA LEU A 12 35.77 18.85 0.23
C LEU A 12 36.11 20.35 0.38
N LEU A 13 35.69 21.17 -0.59
CA LEU A 13 35.86 22.62 -0.51
C LEU A 13 34.98 23.22 0.60
N GLY A 14 33.73 22.83 0.69
CA GLY A 14 32.78 23.35 1.70
C GLY A 14 33.15 22.96 3.13
N GLU A 15 33.67 21.75 3.35
CA GLU A 15 34.09 21.26 4.67
C GLU A 15 35.32 22.00 5.24
N ARG A 16 36.09 22.68 4.39
CA ARG A 16 37.30 23.46 4.76
C ARG A 16 37.03 24.96 4.98
N LEU A 17 35.79 25.40 4.80
CA LEU A 17 35.46 26.83 4.89
C LEU A 17 34.83 27.15 6.27
N SER A 18 35.18 28.32 6.81
CA SER A 18 34.52 28.85 8.01
C SER A 18 33.10 29.31 7.72
N ILE A 19 32.28 29.46 8.79
CA ILE A 19 30.93 30.02 8.67
C ILE A 19 30.98 31.38 7.94
N GLY A 20 30.12 31.52 6.92
CA GLY A 20 30.04 32.73 6.11
C GLY A 20 29.76 32.47 4.62
N GLN A 21 29.82 33.53 3.82
CA GLN A 21 29.69 33.44 2.35
C GLN A 21 31.07 33.45 1.67
N HIS A 22 31.29 32.50 0.80
CA HIS A 22 32.55 32.32 0.09
C HIS A 22 32.31 32.22 -1.41
N LYS A 23 33.24 32.78 -2.18
CA LYS A 23 33.30 32.59 -3.65
C LYS A 23 34.53 31.81 -4.02
N ARG A 24 34.39 30.75 -4.82
CA ARG A 24 35.46 29.84 -5.25
C ARG A 24 35.36 29.54 -6.76
N LYS A 25 36.42 29.03 -7.35
CA LYS A 25 36.37 28.44 -8.68
C LYS A 25 35.51 27.19 -8.63
N CYS A 26 34.61 26.98 -9.58
CA CYS A 26 33.77 25.80 -9.62
C CYS A 26 34.57 24.59 -10.11
N PRO A 27 34.75 23.52 -9.34
CA PRO A 27 35.46 22.31 -9.78
C PRO A 27 34.82 21.67 -11.01
N ALA A 28 33.48 21.72 -11.11
CA ALA A 28 32.75 21.10 -12.21
C ALA A 28 32.96 21.77 -13.58
N CYS A 29 33.19 23.08 -13.64
CA CYS A 29 33.22 23.76 -14.94
C CYS A 29 34.40 24.69 -15.19
N HIS A 30 35.28 25.00 -14.21
CA HIS A 30 36.34 25.96 -14.43
C HIS A 30 37.40 25.50 -15.46
N HIS A 31 37.64 24.20 -15.56
CA HIS A 31 38.64 23.59 -16.46
C HIS A 31 38.13 23.46 -17.91
N THR A 32 36.81 23.41 -18.11
CA THR A 32 36.20 23.27 -19.45
C THR A 32 35.86 24.60 -20.12
N ARG A 33 36.07 25.74 -19.44
CA ARG A 33 35.73 27.06 -19.96
C ARG A 33 36.74 27.53 -21.00
N SER A 34 36.25 28.10 -22.11
CA SER A 34 37.07 28.77 -23.11
C SER A 34 37.50 30.18 -22.70
N LYS A 35 36.63 30.89 -21.94
CA LYS A 35 36.85 32.25 -21.39
C LYS A 35 36.60 32.24 -19.88
N ASN A 36 37.23 33.20 -19.17
CA ASN A 36 37.02 33.44 -17.72
C ASN A 36 37.35 32.23 -16.82
N LYS A 37 38.39 31.47 -17.12
CA LYS A 37 38.86 30.28 -16.37
C LYS A 37 39.23 30.58 -14.90
N HIS A 38 39.49 31.83 -14.57
CA HIS A 38 39.91 32.25 -13.22
C HIS A 38 38.77 32.81 -12.36
N ASP A 39 37.56 32.97 -12.91
CA ASP A 39 36.44 33.54 -12.17
C ASP A 39 35.95 32.62 -11.05
N LYS A 40 35.68 33.25 -9.90
CA LYS A 40 35.13 32.60 -8.72
C LYS A 40 33.58 32.54 -8.81
N SER A 41 33.08 31.72 -9.74
CA SER A 41 31.66 31.61 -10.05
C SER A 41 30.87 30.71 -9.10
N LEU A 42 31.54 29.93 -8.26
CA LEU A 42 30.89 29.09 -7.26
C LEU A 42 30.72 29.87 -5.96
N SER A 43 29.47 30.16 -5.61
CA SER A 43 29.06 30.73 -4.32
C SER A 43 28.80 29.60 -3.34
N ILE A 44 29.47 29.65 -2.17
CA ILE A 44 29.28 28.65 -1.09
C ILE A 44 28.89 29.43 0.17
N LYS A 45 27.76 29.08 0.76
CA LYS A 45 27.33 29.58 2.06
C LYS A 45 27.48 28.48 3.09
N VAL A 46 28.28 28.72 4.11
CA VAL A 46 28.44 27.84 5.27
C VAL A 46 27.74 28.50 6.44
N ASP A 47 26.78 27.82 7.03
CA ASP A 47 26.11 28.25 8.26
C ASP A 47 26.18 27.13 9.33
N SER A 48 25.63 27.38 10.52
CA SER A 48 25.64 26.40 11.63
C SER A 48 24.99 25.07 11.27
N ASP A 49 24.08 25.08 10.32
CA ASP A 49 23.22 23.95 9.99
C ASP A 49 23.77 23.11 8.82
N GLY A 50 24.61 23.74 7.98
CA GLY A 50 25.15 23.05 6.82
C GLY A 50 25.79 23.96 5.78
N VAL A 51 26.02 23.42 4.61
CA VAL A 51 26.63 24.09 3.46
C VAL A 51 25.65 24.11 2.30
N ARG A 52 25.48 25.27 1.68
CA ARG A 52 24.74 25.43 0.42
C ARG A 52 25.65 26.05 -0.64
N TYR A 53 25.53 25.59 -1.87
CA TYR A 53 26.35 26.09 -2.97
C TYR A 53 25.54 26.26 -4.25
N HIS A 54 25.99 27.22 -5.07
CA HIS A 54 25.44 27.48 -6.39
C HIS A 54 26.55 28.05 -7.31
N CYS A 55 26.69 27.50 -8.50
CA CYS A 55 27.60 28.01 -9.51
C CYS A 55 26.85 28.84 -10.55
N HIS A 56 27.09 30.12 -10.62
CA HIS A 56 26.45 31.04 -11.57
C HIS A 56 26.86 30.84 -13.04
N HIS A 57 27.71 29.87 -13.35
CA HIS A 57 28.12 29.59 -14.73
C HIS A 57 27.56 28.27 -15.28
N CYS A 58 27.52 27.20 -14.50
CA CYS A 58 27.02 25.89 -14.94
C CYS A 58 25.77 25.45 -14.16
N ASP A 59 25.18 26.33 -13.38
CA ASP A 59 23.96 26.14 -12.56
C ASP A 59 24.01 24.95 -11.59
N THR A 60 25.19 24.31 -11.44
CA THR A 60 25.37 23.26 -10.45
C THR A 60 25.08 23.82 -9.06
N SER A 61 24.06 23.30 -8.41
CA SER A 61 23.63 23.74 -7.08
C SER A 61 23.31 22.56 -6.18
N GLY A 62 23.38 22.77 -4.87
CA GLY A 62 23.08 21.75 -3.88
C GLY A 62 23.49 22.18 -2.48
N GLY A 63 23.51 21.22 -1.56
CA GLY A 63 23.94 21.45 -0.20
C GLY A 63 23.91 20.17 0.62
N TRP A 64 24.54 20.21 1.76
CA TRP A 64 24.49 19.15 2.76
C TRP A 64 24.47 19.75 4.16
N MET A 65 23.96 18.99 5.11
CA MET A 65 23.94 19.38 6.51
C MET A 65 25.19 18.85 7.23
N HIS A 66 25.70 19.62 8.17
CA HIS A 66 26.73 19.11 9.06
C HIS A 66 26.14 17.91 9.84
N LYS A 67 26.91 16.84 10.00
CA LYS A 67 26.53 15.77 10.94
C LYS A 67 26.59 16.38 12.35
N THR A 68 25.49 16.89 12.83
CA THR A 68 25.32 17.10 14.25
C THR A 68 25.13 15.74 14.90
N ASN A 69 26.11 15.28 15.62
CA ASN A 69 25.91 14.27 16.65
C ASN A 69 24.81 14.80 17.57
N GLY A 70 23.69 14.13 17.62
CA GLY A 70 22.61 14.34 18.56
C GLY A 70 22.08 15.78 18.60
N PHE A 71 20.80 15.92 18.51
CA PHE A 71 20.09 17.14 18.87
C PHE A 71 20.63 17.66 20.23
N SER A 72 21.67 18.50 20.24
CA SER A 72 21.90 19.38 21.34
C SER A 72 20.88 20.53 21.16
N GLN A 73 19.67 20.33 21.66
CA GLN A 73 18.86 21.44 22.04
C GLN A 73 19.76 22.33 22.92
N GLN A 74 20.01 23.57 22.50
CA GLN A 74 20.26 24.61 23.50
C GLN A 74 19.00 24.60 24.38
N MET A 75 19.10 23.89 25.52
CA MET A 75 18.13 24.01 26.59
C MET A 75 18.17 25.50 26.97
N ARG A 76 17.19 26.28 26.49
CA ARG A 76 16.86 27.55 27.13
C ARG A 76 16.66 27.18 28.58
N GLU A 77 17.39 27.84 29.49
CA GLU A 77 17.17 27.70 30.94
C GLU A 77 15.66 27.88 31.15
N ARG A 78 14.98 26.78 31.48
CA ARG A 78 13.55 26.84 31.77
C ARG A 78 13.39 27.59 33.07
N LYS A 79 12.72 28.73 33.05
CA LYS A 79 12.38 29.45 34.25
C LYS A 79 11.36 28.62 35.02
N THR A 80 11.78 28.04 36.12
CA THR A 80 10.85 27.42 37.08
C THR A 80 9.93 28.45 37.68
N ILE A 81 8.68 28.10 37.86
CA ILE A 81 7.68 28.95 38.50
C ILE A 81 7.68 28.58 39.98
N THR A 82 7.78 29.57 40.84
CA THR A 82 7.43 29.38 42.25
C THR A 82 5.92 29.25 42.34
N LEU A 83 5.42 28.15 42.89
CA LEU A 83 3.99 27.98 43.12
C LEU A 83 3.50 29.16 43.97
N PRO A 84 2.34 29.77 43.64
CA PRO A 84 1.74 30.74 44.54
C PRO A 84 1.60 30.13 45.91
N LYS A 85 1.96 30.89 46.98
CA LYS A 85 1.70 30.44 48.36
C LYS A 85 0.25 30.00 48.40
N GLN A 86 0.01 28.73 48.80
CA GLN A 86 -1.32 28.18 48.91
C GLN A 86 -2.17 29.13 49.79
N SER A 87 -3.00 29.94 49.17
CA SER A 87 -4.21 30.47 49.80
C SER A 87 -5.12 29.25 50.01
N GLU A 88 -5.97 29.28 51.02
CA GLU A 88 -6.98 28.24 51.22
C GLU A 88 -7.64 27.83 49.92
N PRO A 89 -7.90 26.53 49.68
CA PRO A 89 -8.50 26.07 48.43
C PRO A 89 -9.80 26.83 48.15
N ASN A 90 -9.98 27.27 46.93
CA ASN A 90 -11.25 27.90 46.55
C ASN A 90 -12.33 26.79 46.41
N GLU A 91 -13.30 26.81 47.31
CA GLU A 91 -14.36 25.80 47.40
C GLU A 91 -15.11 25.60 46.05
N ILE A 92 -15.38 26.70 45.30
CA ILE A 92 -16.04 26.60 43.99
C ILE A 92 -15.18 25.86 42.99
N ALA A 93 -13.86 26.07 43.00
CA ALA A 93 -12.92 25.35 42.14
C ALA A 93 -12.80 23.86 42.54
N LYS A 94 -12.84 23.57 43.86
CA LYS A 94 -12.88 22.19 44.39
C LYS A 94 -14.19 21.50 44.00
N ASP A 95 -15.33 22.13 44.26
CA ASP A 95 -16.65 21.59 43.94
C ASP A 95 -16.80 21.32 42.43
N TYR A 96 -16.20 22.18 41.59
CA TYR A 96 -16.17 21.95 40.15
C TYR A 96 -15.46 20.63 39.79
N LEU A 97 -14.33 20.32 40.39
CA LEU A 97 -13.61 19.07 40.16
C LEU A 97 -14.37 17.87 40.74
N LEU A 98 -14.95 18.00 41.91
CA LEU A 98 -15.78 16.96 42.55
C LEU A 98 -17.02 16.63 41.70
N SER A 99 -17.66 17.67 41.13
CA SER A 99 -18.79 17.49 40.19
C SER A 99 -18.41 16.69 38.93
N ARG A 100 -17.13 16.71 38.58
CA ARG A 100 -16.52 15.93 37.48
C ARG A 100 -16.04 14.54 37.91
N LYS A 101 -16.30 14.15 39.17
CA LYS A 101 -15.87 12.90 39.79
C LYS A 101 -14.33 12.73 39.85
N ILE A 102 -13.60 13.85 39.88
CA ILE A 102 -12.15 13.80 40.11
C ILE A 102 -11.90 13.51 41.60
N SER A 103 -11.04 12.54 41.91
CA SER A 103 -10.70 12.16 43.30
C SER A 103 -9.86 13.22 43.99
N GLU A 104 -9.99 13.35 45.33
CA GLU A 104 -9.28 14.36 46.10
C GLU A 104 -7.75 14.19 46.01
N GLY A 105 -7.25 12.96 46.06
CA GLY A 105 -5.81 12.71 45.87
C GLY A 105 -5.25 13.20 44.55
N VAL A 106 -5.98 13.00 43.46
CA VAL A 106 -5.61 13.49 42.10
C VAL A 106 -5.68 15.02 42.05
N MET A 107 -6.70 15.63 42.68
CA MET A 107 -6.79 17.08 42.74
C MET A 107 -5.58 17.71 43.44
N ASP A 108 -5.20 17.18 44.61
CA ASP A 108 -4.12 17.71 45.43
C ASP A 108 -2.75 17.56 44.76
N GLU A 109 -2.52 16.46 44.04
CA GLU A 109 -1.24 16.19 43.38
C GLU A 109 -1.06 16.96 42.06
N HIS A 110 -2.13 17.12 41.32
CA HIS A 110 -2.06 17.55 39.91
C HIS A 110 -2.64 18.93 39.65
N THR A 111 -3.37 19.53 40.60
CA THR A 111 -4.04 20.81 40.37
C THR A 111 -3.84 21.82 41.51
N ILE A 112 -4.18 23.09 41.19
CA ILE A 112 -4.33 24.16 42.18
C ILE A 112 -5.79 24.62 42.11
N GLN A 113 -6.50 24.56 43.24
CA GLN A 113 -7.86 25.08 43.35
C GLN A 113 -7.79 26.51 43.92
N GLY A 114 -7.91 27.50 43.06
CA GLY A 114 -7.66 28.90 43.42
C GLY A 114 -8.55 29.91 42.73
N THR A 115 -8.12 31.15 42.83
CA THR A 115 -8.72 32.28 42.08
C THR A 115 -7.69 32.78 41.08
N TYR A 116 -8.08 32.95 39.83
CA TYR A 116 -7.20 33.49 38.78
C TYR A 116 -7.88 34.66 38.03
N THR A 117 -7.07 35.61 37.61
CA THR A 117 -7.57 36.79 36.89
C THR A 117 -7.55 36.56 35.37
N PHE A 118 -8.73 36.43 34.76
CA PHE A 118 -8.93 36.39 33.32
C PHE A 118 -9.47 37.74 32.83
N ASN A 119 -8.78 38.37 31.90
CA ASN A 119 -9.21 39.68 31.34
C ASN A 119 -9.61 40.72 32.39
N GLY A 120 -8.84 40.82 33.47
CA GLY A 120 -9.07 41.79 34.56
C GLY A 120 -10.14 41.37 35.57
N LYS A 121 -10.79 40.21 35.45
CA LYS A 121 -11.77 39.69 36.43
C LYS A 121 -11.19 38.49 37.17
N ALA A 122 -11.16 38.55 38.46
CA ALA A 122 -10.79 37.41 39.33
C ALA A 122 -11.97 36.43 39.42
N VAL A 123 -11.76 35.18 39.08
CA VAL A 123 -12.81 34.14 39.13
C VAL A 123 -12.20 32.86 39.72
N PRO A 124 -13.03 32.00 40.38
CA PRO A 124 -12.62 30.65 40.77
C PRO A 124 -12.07 29.91 39.59
N ALA A 125 -10.92 29.24 39.75
CA ALA A 125 -10.21 28.58 38.68
C ALA A 125 -9.42 27.35 39.16
N VAL A 126 -9.27 26.38 38.26
CA VAL A 126 -8.41 25.22 38.39
C VAL A 126 -7.13 25.49 37.61
N GLY A 127 -5.98 25.37 38.25
CA GLY A 127 -4.67 25.44 37.63
C GLY A 127 -4.10 24.03 37.43
N PHE A 128 -3.91 23.59 36.21
CA PHE A 128 -3.23 22.32 35.86
C PHE A 128 -1.72 22.55 35.94
N VAL A 129 -1.02 21.77 36.74
CA VAL A 129 0.40 22.00 37.07
C VAL A 129 1.29 21.14 36.17
N TYR A 130 2.06 21.78 35.29
CA TYR A 130 3.07 21.14 34.48
C TYR A 130 4.41 21.12 35.21
N LYS A 131 5.02 19.96 35.29
CA LYS A 131 6.27 19.72 36.04
C LYS A 131 7.30 19.03 35.15
N ASP A 132 8.58 19.26 35.47
CA ASP A 132 9.71 18.46 35.01
C ASP A 132 10.56 18.00 36.21
N SER A 133 11.74 17.44 35.96
CA SER A 133 12.67 16.99 36.99
C SER A 133 13.19 18.12 37.90
N HIS A 134 13.03 19.38 37.52
CA HIS A 134 13.52 20.57 38.20
C HIS A 134 12.41 21.34 38.95
N GLY A 135 11.15 20.98 38.73
CA GLY A 135 10.01 21.60 39.37
C GLY A 135 8.89 22.00 38.44
N VAL A 136 8.09 23.01 38.83
CA VAL A 136 6.97 23.51 38.07
C VAL A 136 7.44 24.37 36.89
N THR A 137 7.06 24.00 35.68
CA THR A 137 7.45 24.70 34.45
C THR A 137 6.38 25.64 33.95
N ALA A 138 5.11 25.25 34.10
CA ALA A 138 3.96 26.04 33.67
C ALA A 138 2.70 25.70 34.47
N ILE A 139 1.73 26.60 34.48
CA ILE A 139 0.39 26.35 35.01
C ILE A 139 -0.62 26.80 33.96
N LYS A 140 -1.52 25.91 33.57
CA LYS A 140 -2.64 26.22 32.70
C LYS A 140 -3.89 26.41 33.54
N TRP A 141 -4.42 27.61 33.52
CA TRP A 141 -5.59 27.97 34.29
C TRP A 141 -6.87 27.85 33.47
N ARG A 142 -7.90 27.29 34.08
CA ARG A 142 -9.25 27.18 33.55
C ARG A 142 -10.26 27.66 34.60
N SER A 143 -11.19 28.53 34.19
CA SER A 143 -12.26 28.98 35.09
C SER A 143 -13.16 27.82 35.50
N ALA A 144 -13.57 27.80 36.78
CA ALA A 144 -14.49 26.80 37.35
C ALA A 144 -15.98 27.17 37.17
N GLY A 145 -16.33 28.18 36.36
CA GLY A 145 -17.69 28.62 36.13
C GLY A 145 -18.25 28.12 34.78
N ALA A 146 -19.49 28.55 34.49
CA ALA A 146 -20.22 28.24 33.26
C ALA A 146 -19.49 28.73 32.00
N ASN A 147 -18.81 29.86 32.06
CA ASN A 147 -17.99 30.39 30.98
C ASN A 147 -16.59 29.81 31.04
N LYS A 148 -16.13 29.20 29.95
CA LYS A 148 -14.80 28.58 29.86
C LYS A 148 -13.76 29.63 29.46
N TYR A 149 -12.95 30.10 30.41
CA TYR A 149 -11.77 30.91 30.17
C TYR A 149 -10.51 30.11 30.39
N TYR A 150 -9.51 30.29 29.55
CA TYR A 150 -8.19 29.66 29.66
C TYR A 150 -7.09 30.71 29.68
N SER A 151 -6.05 30.48 30.45
CA SER A 151 -4.83 31.28 30.48
C SER A 151 -3.64 30.39 30.84
N GLN A 152 -2.44 30.80 30.48
CA GLN A 152 -1.22 30.09 30.82
C GLN A 152 -0.27 31.03 31.59
N GLN A 153 0.28 30.48 32.67
CA GLN A 153 1.41 31.07 33.35
C GLN A 153 2.64 30.29 32.91
N ASN A 154 3.50 30.88 32.12
CA ASN A 154 4.45 30.27 31.18
C ASN A 154 3.77 29.42 30.09
N VAL A 155 4.53 29.07 29.06
CA VAL A 155 4.04 28.26 27.95
C VAL A 155 4.13 26.78 28.33
N CYS A 156 3.01 26.06 28.19
CA CYS A 156 2.97 24.61 28.32
C CYS A 156 3.60 24.00 27.06
N GLU A 157 4.85 23.59 27.17
CA GLU A 157 5.65 23.13 26.01
C GLU A 157 5.73 21.61 25.88
N ASP A 158 5.41 20.85 26.94
CA ASP A 158 5.51 19.40 27.00
C ASP A 158 4.12 18.78 27.24
N PHE A 159 3.99 17.47 27.06
CA PHE A 159 2.78 16.78 27.52
C PHE A 159 2.54 17.00 29.00
N TYR A 160 1.28 17.18 29.37
CA TYR A 160 0.86 17.17 30.76
C TYR A 160 1.21 15.83 31.41
N ASN A 161 1.74 15.85 32.63
CA ASN A 161 2.15 14.67 33.39
C ASN A 161 3.30 13.82 32.78
N LEU A 162 4.03 14.33 31.79
CA LEU A 162 5.18 13.64 31.18
C LEU A 162 6.25 13.24 32.21
N HIS A 163 6.45 14.05 33.28
CA HIS A 163 7.48 13.82 34.30
C HIS A 163 7.28 12.53 35.09
N ASN A 164 6.05 11.99 35.15
CA ASN A 164 5.73 10.74 35.84
C ASN A 164 5.92 9.50 34.94
N TYR A 165 6.28 9.67 33.68
CA TYR A 165 6.54 8.54 32.78
C TYR A 165 7.80 7.77 33.21
N LYS A 166 7.67 6.46 33.33
CA LYS A 166 8.78 5.53 33.51
C LYS A 166 9.04 4.75 32.24
N LYS A 167 10.31 4.64 31.87
CA LYS A 167 10.73 3.94 30.64
C LYS A 167 10.17 2.52 30.60
N GLY A 168 9.51 2.20 29.46
CA GLY A 168 8.89 0.89 29.23
C GLY A 168 7.45 0.76 29.72
N ASN A 169 6.89 1.80 30.36
CA ASN A 169 5.48 1.84 30.69
C ASN A 169 4.62 2.04 29.43
N ASP A 170 3.35 1.71 29.55
CA ASP A 170 2.33 2.13 28.60
C ASP A 170 2.01 3.62 28.81
N ILE A 171 1.64 4.30 27.73
CA ILE A 171 1.16 5.68 27.74
C ILE A 171 -0.30 5.68 27.34
N LEU A 172 -1.17 6.32 28.13
CA LEU A 172 -2.52 6.67 27.74
C LEU A 172 -2.55 8.17 27.40
N LEU A 173 -2.74 8.49 26.12
CA LEU A 173 -2.69 9.84 25.61
C LEU A 173 -4.11 10.35 25.35
N VAL A 174 -4.48 11.43 26.04
CA VAL A 174 -5.79 12.09 25.94
C VAL A 174 -5.68 13.52 25.42
N GLU A 175 -6.82 14.13 25.05
CA GLU A 175 -6.81 15.48 24.48
C GLU A 175 -6.59 16.56 25.53
N GLY A 176 -7.30 16.50 26.64
CA GLY A 176 -7.32 17.56 27.65
C GLY A 176 -6.81 17.16 29.03
N GLU A 177 -6.42 18.15 29.84
CA GLU A 177 -5.97 17.92 31.22
C GLU A 177 -7.12 17.36 32.08
N MET A 178 -8.38 17.74 31.80
CA MET A 178 -9.54 17.19 32.52
C MET A 178 -9.73 15.71 32.23
N ASP A 179 -9.49 15.29 31.00
CA ASP A 179 -9.56 13.87 30.63
C ASP A 179 -8.44 13.08 31.28
N ALA A 180 -7.24 13.69 31.37
CA ALA A 180 -6.14 13.09 32.11
C ALA A 180 -6.48 12.89 33.58
N LEU A 181 -7.03 13.91 34.28
CA LEU A 181 -7.46 13.80 35.67
C LEU A 181 -8.58 12.76 35.83
N SER A 182 -9.49 12.64 34.85
CA SER A 182 -10.56 11.67 34.88
C SER A 182 -10.03 10.24 34.86
N TRP A 183 -9.06 9.94 34.00
CA TRP A 183 -8.37 8.66 33.99
C TRP A 183 -7.58 8.42 35.28
N MET A 184 -6.81 9.42 35.74
CA MET A 184 -6.02 9.31 36.99
C MET A 184 -6.90 9.06 38.23
N SER A 185 -8.17 9.43 38.18
CA SER A 185 -9.15 9.17 39.24
C SER A 185 -9.74 7.73 39.21
N CYS A 186 -9.31 6.92 38.24
CA CYS A 186 -9.60 5.49 38.16
C CYS A 186 -8.45 4.68 38.79
N ASP A 187 -8.72 3.43 39.20
CA ASP A 187 -7.71 2.51 39.72
C ASP A 187 -6.88 1.92 38.57
N LEU A 188 -5.91 2.70 38.09
CA LEU A 188 -5.11 2.36 36.90
C LEU A 188 -3.96 1.41 37.24
N PRO A 189 -3.52 0.57 36.27
CA PRO A 189 -2.32 -0.24 36.42
C PRO A 189 -1.06 0.61 36.66
N ASP A 190 -0.17 0.15 37.54
CA ASP A 190 1.09 0.85 37.93
C ASP A 190 2.03 1.13 36.74
N ASN A 191 1.90 0.35 35.67
CA ASN A 191 2.70 0.47 34.45
C ASN A 191 2.05 1.35 33.36
N LEU A 192 1.01 2.11 33.69
CA LEU A 192 0.33 3.03 32.77
C LEU A 192 0.55 4.47 33.22
N THR A 193 0.97 5.32 32.30
CA THR A 193 1.11 6.76 32.53
C THR A 193 0.11 7.51 31.67
N VAL A 194 -0.78 8.27 32.29
CA VAL A 194 -1.75 9.12 31.59
C VAL A 194 -1.10 10.47 31.28
N MET A 195 -1.21 10.90 30.02
CA MET A 195 -0.70 12.20 29.56
C MET A 195 -1.73 12.91 28.71
N SER A 196 -1.73 14.26 28.70
CA SER A 196 -2.54 15.01 27.71
C SER A 196 -1.67 15.96 26.91
N ILE A 197 -2.21 16.38 25.74
CA ILE A 197 -1.56 17.37 24.90
C ILE A 197 -1.67 18.78 25.53
N PRO A 198 -0.64 19.64 25.38
CA PRO A 198 -0.66 20.97 26.04
C PRO A 198 -1.59 21.99 25.37
N ASN A 199 -1.84 21.86 24.07
CA ASN A 199 -2.42 22.95 23.25
C ASN A 199 -3.60 22.48 22.40
N GLY A 200 -4.61 21.81 22.94
CA GLY A 200 -5.84 21.42 22.24
C GLY A 200 -5.66 20.82 20.83
N ALA A 201 -6.65 20.10 20.36
CA ALA A 201 -6.60 19.43 19.06
C ALA A 201 -6.53 20.43 17.88
N PRO A 202 -5.98 20.00 16.73
CA PRO A 202 -6.03 20.80 15.50
C PRO A 202 -7.42 20.72 14.87
N SER A 203 -7.87 21.77 14.21
CA SER A 203 -9.13 21.77 13.47
C SER A 203 -9.08 20.97 12.17
N LYS A 204 -7.87 20.67 11.65
CA LYS A 204 -7.64 19.93 10.39
C LYS A 204 -6.28 19.24 10.42
N VAL A 205 -6.18 18.12 9.72
CA VAL A 205 -4.90 17.48 9.41
C VAL A 205 -4.11 18.36 8.46
N LYS A 206 -2.80 18.53 8.69
CA LYS A 206 -1.93 19.28 7.78
C LYS A 206 -1.55 18.43 6.57
N ASP A 207 -1.60 19.04 5.39
CA ASP A 207 -1.05 18.43 4.17
C ASP A 207 0.48 18.45 4.16
N GLY A 208 1.07 17.48 3.45
CA GLY A 208 2.51 17.40 3.19
C GLY A 208 3.32 16.63 4.25
N LYS A 209 4.65 16.60 4.06
CA LYS A 209 5.57 15.93 4.97
C LYS A 209 5.75 16.71 6.28
N VAL A 210 5.83 16.00 7.39
CA VAL A 210 6.14 16.58 8.70
C VAL A 210 7.65 16.78 8.82
N ASP A 211 8.11 18.02 8.98
CA ASP A 211 9.50 18.36 9.34
C ASP A 211 9.56 18.76 10.83
N PRO A 212 10.27 18.00 11.67
CA PRO A 212 10.36 18.28 13.11
C PRO A 212 10.83 19.70 13.45
N ARG A 213 11.60 20.35 12.58
CA ARG A 213 12.15 21.71 12.80
C ARG A 213 11.13 22.80 12.56
N GLU A 214 10.13 22.55 11.70
CA GLU A 214 9.10 23.50 11.31
C GLU A 214 7.77 23.24 12.02
N ASP A 215 7.64 22.13 12.72
CA ASP A 215 6.41 21.64 13.34
C ASP A 215 6.15 22.27 14.71
N LYS A 216 6.01 23.58 14.75
CA LYS A 216 5.89 24.36 16.01
C LYS A 216 4.71 23.93 16.88
N LYS A 217 3.56 23.59 16.28
CA LYS A 217 2.34 23.21 17.01
C LYS A 217 2.51 21.89 17.76
N PHE A 218 3.30 20.96 17.23
CA PHE A 218 3.51 19.62 17.78
C PHE A 218 4.92 19.42 18.33
N GLN A 219 5.63 20.49 18.72
CA GLN A 219 6.97 20.39 19.30
C GLN A 219 7.02 19.52 20.55
N TYR A 220 5.93 19.44 21.31
CA TYR A 220 5.81 18.56 22.47
C TYR A 220 5.99 17.06 22.10
N VAL A 221 5.56 16.63 20.91
CA VAL A 221 5.79 15.25 20.42
C VAL A 221 7.28 15.00 20.21
N TRP A 222 7.98 15.96 19.58
CA TRP A 222 9.41 15.82 19.27
C TRP A 222 10.28 15.91 20.52
N ARG A 223 9.86 16.68 21.53
CA ARG A 223 10.54 16.76 22.83
C ARG A 223 10.39 15.47 23.63
N ALA A 224 9.24 14.84 23.57
CA ALA A 224 8.95 13.57 24.24
C ALA A 224 9.31 12.33 23.39
N LYS A 225 10.12 12.49 22.34
CA LYS A 225 10.45 11.41 21.42
C LYS A 225 11.00 10.17 22.12
N ASP A 226 11.96 10.34 23.03
CA ASP A 226 12.59 9.22 23.73
C ASP A 226 11.59 8.48 24.62
N GLN A 227 10.65 9.19 25.27
CA GLN A 227 9.58 8.61 26.06
C GLN A 227 8.61 7.82 25.16
N LEU A 228 8.14 8.43 24.08
CA LEU A 228 7.22 7.81 23.12
C LEU A 228 7.86 6.58 22.44
N GLU A 229 9.13 6.65 22.07
CA GLU A 229 9.86 5.52 21.47
C GLU A 229 10.15 4.39 22.47
N SER A 230 10.29 4.70 23.76
CA SER A 230 10.52 3.70 24.80
C SER A 230 9.24 3.12 25.39
N ALA A 231 8.07 3.68 25.09
CA ALA A 231 6.78 3.16 25.52
C ALA A 231 6.49 1.79 24.89
N LYS A 232 5.93 0.88 25.70
CA LYS A 232 5.51 -0.44 25.21
C LYS A 232 4.26 -0.32 24.33
N ARG A 233 3.28 0.46 24.76
CA ARG A 233 2.06 0.82 24.02
C ARG A 233 1.76 2.29 24.23
N ILE A 234 1.19 2.93 23.21
CA ILE A 234 0.65 4.29 23.29
C ILE A 234 -0.83 4.18 22.93
N ILE A 235 -1.70 4.31 23.93
CA ILE A 235 -3.15 4.16 23.78
C ILE A 235 -3.71 5.56 23.54
N LEU A 236 -4.36 5.78 22.39
CA LEU A 236 -4.99 7.05 22.05
C LEU A 236 -6.45 7.03 22.51
N CYS A 237 -6.83 8.01 23.32
CA CYS A 237 -8.18 8.22 23.81
C CYS A 237 -8.53 9.70 23.68
N PHE A 238 -8.79 10.14 22.44
CA PHE A 238 -9.15 11.52 22.11
C PHE A 238 -10.66 11.71 22.07
N ASP A 239 -11.11 12.96 22.01
CA ASP A 239 -12.51 13.31 21.93
C ASP A 239 -13.15 12.71 20.66
N ASN A 240 -14.40 12.26 20.78
CA ASN A 240 -15.14 11.66 19.68
C ASN A 240 -15.78 12.76 18.79
N ASP A 241 -14.90 13.61 18.22
CA ASP A 241 -15.29 14.68 17.30
C ASP A 241 -14.24 14.90 16.18
N GLU A 242 -14.52 15.81 15.25
CA GLU A 242 -13.61 16.10 14.12
C GLU A 242 -12.21 16.53 14.56
N ALA A 243 -12.10 17.26 15.67
CA ALA A 243 -10.83 17.74 16.17
C ALA A 243 -10.01 16.61 16.79
N GLY A 244 -10.65 15.71 17.57
CA GLY A 244 -10.03 14.51 18.11
C GLY A 244 -9.54 13.55 17.01
N ASN A 245 -10.35 13.36 15.95
CA ASN A 245 -9.94 12.56 14.78
C ASN A 245 -8.74 13.20 14.06
N ALA A 246 -8.72 14.52 13.90
CA ALA A 246 -7.59 15.22 13.28
C ALA A 246 -6.32 15.13 14.14
N LEU A 247 -6.46 15.17 15.47
CA LEU A 247 -5.35 14.96 16.41
C LEU A 247 -4.78 13.56 16.30
N GLU A 248 -5.64 12.56 16.22
CA GLU A 248 -5.24 11.17 16.07
C GLU A 248 -4.38 10.96 14.81
N GLU A 249 -4.82 11.47 13.66
CA GLU A 249 -4.05 11.42 12.42
C GLU A 249 -2.71 12.17 12.52
N GLU A 250 -2.68 13.31 13.18
CA GLU A 250 -1.46 14.09 13.36
C GLU A 250 -0.45 13.39 14.31
N ILE A 251 -0.92 12.69 15.34
CA ILE A 251 -0.07 11.86 16.20
C ILE A 251 0.46 10.64 15.45
N LYS A 252 -0.39 9.92 14.70
CA LYS A 252 0.02 8.79 13.85
C LYS A 252 1.16 9.14 12.89
N ARG A 253 1.07 10.30 12.25
CA ARG A 253 2.07 10.77 11.28
C ARG A 253 3.44 11.02 11.91
N ARG A 254 3.51 11.29 13.22
CA ARG A 254 4.75 11.62 13.93
C ARG A 254 5.33 10.44 14.69
N VAL A 255 4.48 9.61 15.28
CA VAL A 255 4.88 8.48 16.12
C VAL A 255 4.97 7.17 15.32
N GLY A 256 4.18 7.05 14.25
CA GLY A 256 3.98 5.80 13.51
C GLY A 256 2.99 4.88 14.21
N THR A 257 2.39 3.96 13.46
CA THR A 257 1.26 3.14 13.96
C THR A 257 1.67 1.89 14.73
N SER A 258 2.93 1.48 14.68
CA SER A 258 3.38 0.18 15.20
C SER A 258 3.21 -0.01 16.71
N ARG A 259 3.12 1.07 17.49
CA ARG A 259 2.93 1.07 18.95
C ARG A 259 1.63 1.73 19.39
N LEU A 260 0.83 2.19 18.42
CA LEU A 260 -0.43 2.86 18.71
C LEU A 260 -1.56 1.86 18.93
N TRP A 261 -2.38 2.18 19.89
CA TRP A 261 -3.62 1.48 20.22
C TRP A 261 -4.74 2.51 20.25
N THR A 262 -5.95 2.11 19.91
CA THR A 262 -7.13 2.96 20.00
C THR A 262 -8.06 2.47 21.09
N LEU A 263 -8.67 3.41 21.80
CA LEU A 263 -9.63 3.16 22.84
C LEU A 263 -10.92 3.90 22.47
N ASP A 264 -12.01 3.15 22.38
CA ASP A 264 -13.33 3.68 22.03
C ASP A 264 -14.13 3.98 23.32
N LEU A 265 -14.57 5.24 23.46
CA LEU A 265 -15.44 5.68 24.57
C LEU A 265 -16.93 5.40 24.30
N GLY A 266 -17.28 4.74 23.18
CA GLY A 266 -18.64 4.47 22.75
C GLY A 266 -19.39 5.76 22.42
N GLU A 267 -20.58 5.95 23.03
CA GLU A 267 -21.42 7.13 22.78
C GLU A 267 -20.97 8.39 23.55
N CYS A 268 -19.96 8.29 24.44
CA CYS A 268 -19.49 9.42 25.21
C CYS A 268 -18.57 10.30 24.34
N LYS A 269 -18.72 11.62 24.51
CA LYS A 269 -17.93 12.60 23.77
C LYS A 269 -16.46 12.59 24.18
N ASP A 270 -16.19 12.60 25.48
CA ASP A 270 -14.87 12.68 26.07
C ASP A 270 -14.76 11.78 27.31
N THR A 271 -13.55 11.62 27.84
CA THR A 271 -13.30 10.80 29.03
C THR A 271 -14.01 11.34 30.27
N SER A 272 -14.06 12.67 30.42
CA SER A 272 -14.71 13.30 31.57
C SER A 272 -16.22 13.03 31.59
N GLU A 273 -16.87 13.04 30.44
CA GLU A 273 -18.28 12.65 30.32
C GLU A 273 -18.46 11.14 30.61
N ALA A 274 -17.60 10.28 30.09
CA ALA A 274 -17.66 8.85 30.34
C ALA A 274 -17.53 8.52 31.83
N LEU A 275 -16.61 9.18 32.54
CA LEU A 275 -16.46 9.02 33.98
C LEU A 275 -17.73 9.47 34.74
N GLN A 276 -18.32 10.60 34.34
CA GLN A 276 -19.50 11.15 34.99
C GLN A 276 -20.74 10.29 34.78
N LEU A 277 -20.97 9.80 33.56
CA LEU A 277 -22.18 9.07 33.20
C LEU A 277 -22.08 7.57 33.51
N LYS A 278 -20.96 6.93 33.18
CA LYS A 278 -20.79 5.48 33.22
C LYS A 278 -19.87 5.01 34.35
N GLY A 279 -19.01 5.88 34.91
CA GLY A 279 -18.14 5.59 36.05
C GLY A 279 -16.80 4.95 35.68
N ALA A 280 -15.93 4.80 36.70
CA ALA A 280 -14.55 4.30 36.55
C ALA A 280 -14.48 2.86 36.00
N SER A 281 -15.38 1.97 36.43
CA SER A 281 -15.39 0.58 35.95
C SER A 281 -15.63 0.47 34.44
N TYR A 282 -16.42 1.38 33.86
CA TYR A 282 -16.60 1.44 32.41
C TYR A 282 -15.31 1.82 31.69
N LEU A 283 -14.63 2.87 32.15
CA LEU A 283 -13.35 3.30 31.58
C LEU A 283 -12.30 2.18 31.64
N LEU A 284 -12.17 1.51 32.80
CA LEU A 284 -11.25 0.38 32.97
C LEU A 284 -11.61 -0.78 32.01
N GLY A 285 -12.90 -1.08 31.84
CA GLY A 285 -13.35 -2.08 30.86
C GLY A 285 -12.95 -1.72 29.42
N GLN A 286 -13.07 -0.45 29.01
CA GLN A 286 -12.63 0.01 27.71
C GLN A 286 -11.10 -0.07 27.54
N LEU A 287 -10.35 0.19 28.61
CA LEU A 287 -8.89 0.05 28.58
C LEU A 287 -8.45 -1.41 28.38
N GLU A 288 -9.16 -2.38 28.96
CA GLU A 288 -8.87 -3.81 28.78
C GLU A 288 -9.13 -4.31 27.36
N VAL A 289 -10.12 -3.75 26.67
CA VAL A 289 -10.52 -4.17 25.32
C VAL A 289 -9.95 -3.27 24.22
N CYS A 290 -9.05 -2.33 24.56
CA CYS A 290 -8.43 -1.46 23.55
C CYS A 290 -7.70 -2.27 22.46
N ASP A 291 -7.80 -1.82 21.21
CA ASP A 291 -7.28 -2.51 20.04
C ASP A 291 -6.00 -1.84 19.50
N PRO A 292 -5.01 -2.63 19.02
CA PRO A 292 -3.88 -2.07 18.30
C PRO A 292 -4.35 -1.38 17.04
N PHE A 293 -3.70 -0.28 16.72
CA PHE A 293 -4.00 0.47 15.50
C PHE A 293 -3.80 -0.43 14.27
N PRO A 294 -4.71 -0.41 13.28
CA PRO A 294 -4.55 -1.18 12.07
C PRO A 294 -3.23 -0.84 11.37
N THR A 295 -2.35 -1.82 11.25
CA THR A 295 -1.16 -1.71 10.40
C THR A 295 -1.55 -2.07 8.99
N VAL A 296 -1.22 -1.24 8.00
CA VAL A 296 -1.54 -1.50 6.60
C VAL A 296 -1.05 -2.89 6.20
N GLY A 297 -1.98 -3.74 5.76
CA GLY A 297 -1.71 -5.12 5.35
C GLY A 297 -1.60 -6.14 6.49
N LEU A 298 -1.84 -5.75 7.75
CA LEU A 298 -1.93 -6.67 8.89
C LEU A 298 -3.38 -6.70 9.40
N HIS A 299 -3.98 -7.87 9.35
CA HIS A 299 -5.37 -8.11 9.74
C HIS A 299 -5.47 -9.23 10.76
N ARG A 300 -6.49 -9.18 11.61
CA ARG A 300 -6.82 -10.29 12.52
C ARG A 300 -7.74 -11.29 11.82
N ALA A 301 -7.74 -12.54 12.28
CA ALA A 301 -8.64 -13.56 11.73
C ALA A 301 -10.12 -13.13 11.75
N ARG A 302 -10.54 -12.37 12.77
CA ARG A 302 -11.91 -11.84 12.87
C ARG A 302 -12.29 -10.90 11.72
N ASP A 303 -11.33 -10.21 11.11
CA ASP A 303 -11.57 -9.27 10.00
C ASP A 303 -11.97 -10.01 8.72
N PHE A 304 -11.66 -11.31 8.63
CA PHE A 304 -12.02 -12.21 7.54
C PHE A 304 -13.14 -13.20 7.90
N LYS A 305 -13.85 -12.96 9.01
CA LYS A 305 -14.88 -13.89 9.50
C LYS A 305 -15.97 -14.14 8.46
N LYS A 306 -16.40 -13.09 7.78
CA LYS A 306 -17.44 -13.16 6.76
C LYS A 306 -17.01 -14.03 5.57
N GLU A 307 -15.81 -13.79 5.04
CA GLU A 307 -15.24 -14.58 3.95
C GLU A 307 -15.01 -16.03 4.37
N TYR A 308 -14.56 -16.23 5.62
CA TYR A 308 -14.39 -17.56 6.18
C TYR A 308 -15.70 -18.34 6.26
N ASP A 309 -16.78 -17.69 6.68
CA ASP A 309 -18.11 -18.32 6.75
C ASP A 309 -18.68 -18.64 5.36
N ILE A 310 -18.52 -17.72 4.39
CA ILE A 310 -18.88 -17.96 2.99
C ILE A 310 -18.14 -19.19 2.44
N LEU A 311 -16.84 -19.30 2.69
CA LEU A 311 -16.04 -20.45 2.26
C LEU A 311 -16.52 -21.77 2.91
N TYR A 312 -17.06 -21.71 4.12
CA TYR A 312 -17.62 -22.89 4.79
C TYR A 312 -18.99 -23.29 4.23
N GLU A 313 -19.84 -22.31 3.95
CA GLU A 313 -21.23 -22.53 3.49
C GLU A 313 -21.31 -22.86 2.00
N GLU A 314 -20.55 -22.17 1.16
CA GLU A 314 -20.58 -22.28 -0.31
C GLU A 314 -19.48 -23.20 -0.86
N GLY A 315 -18.49 -23.56 -0.05
CA GLY A 315 -17.33 -24.32 -0.48
C GLY A 315 -16.25 -23.46 -1.14
N GLN A 316 -15.28 -24.13 -1.76
CA GLN A 316 -14.22 -23.45 -2.52
C GLN A 316 -14.80 -22.87 -3.80
N ILE A 317 -14.28 -21.67 -4.18
CA ILE A 317 -14.69 -21.01 -5.43
C ILE A 317 -14.48 -21.97 -6.61
N SER A 318 -15.56 -22.35 -7.26
CA SER A 318 -15.49 -23.10 -8.50
C SER A 318 -14.97 -22.18 -9.62
N GLY A 319 -13.92 -22.60 -10.31
CA GLY A 319 -13.46 -21.88 -11.50
C GLY A 319 -14.37 -22.12 -12.70
N SER A 320 -14.24 -21.27 -13.70
CA SER A 320 -14.93 -21.40 -14.98
C SER A 320 -14.35 -22.52 -15.83
N SER A 321 -15.20 -23.21 -16.57
CA SER A 321 -14.81 -24.24 -17.54
C SER A 321 -14.07 -23.61 -18.72
N THR A 322 -12.99 -24.22 -19.19
CA THR A 322 -12.30 -23.83 -20.44
C THR A 322 -13.17 -24.08 -21.68
N GLY A 323 -14.25 -24.86 -21.54
CA GLY A 323 -15.07 -25.34 -22.63
C GLY A 323 -14.46 -26.47 -23.46
N LEU A 324 -13.36 -27.03 -22.99
CA LEU A 324 -12.69 -28.23 -23.49
C LEU A 324 -12.73 -29.28 -22.38
N ARG A 325 -13.62 -30.28 -22.48
CA ARG A 325 -13.91 -31.24 -21.40
C ARG A 325 -12.67 -31.98 -20.90
N SER A 326 -11.78 -32.35 -21.82
CA SER A 326 -10.54 -33.04 -21.49
C SER A 326 -9.57 -32.12 -20.69
N LEU A 327 -9.54 -30.83 -21.00
CA LEU A 327 -8.72 -29.86 -20.27
C LEU A 327 -9.37 -29.47 -18.93
N ASP A 328 -10.70 -29.44 -18.84
CA ASP A 328 -11.45 -29.17 -17.60
C ASP A 328 -11.23 -30.21 -16.51
N GLN A 329 -10.80 -31.45 -16.87
CA GLN A 329 -10.38 -32.45 -15.90
C GLN A 329 -9.03 -32.15 -15.24
N LEU A 330 -8.29 -31.20 -15.83
CA LEU A 330 -6.96 -30.80 -15.38
C LEU A 330 -6.93 -29.42 -14.74
N ILE A 331 -7.68 -28.46 -15.25
CA ILE A 331 -7.68 -27.07 -14.76
C ILE A 331 -9.05 -26.41 -14.86
N GLN A 332 -9.24 -25.38 -14.02
CA GLN A 332 -10.35 -24.41 -14.11
C GLN A 332 -9.76 -23.00 -14.15
N ILE A 333 -10.48 -22.08 -14.80
CA ILE A 333 -10.08 -20.67 -14.91
C ILE A 333 -10.69 -19.90 -13.75
N VAL A 334 -9.83 -19.38 -12.87
CA VAL A 334 -10.28 -18.67 -11.66
C VAL A 334 -9.86 -17.21 -11.74
N PRO A 335 -10.75 -16.25 -11.45
CA PRO A 335 -10.42 -14.84 -11.34
C PRO A 335 -9.29 -14.58 -10.35
N GLY A 336 -8.52 -13.50 -10.56
CA GLY A 336 -7.39 -13.15 -9.70
C GLY A 336 -6.13 -14.01 -9.89
N MET A 337 -6.11 -14.91 -10.87
CA MET A 337 -4.99 -15.81 -11.15
C MET A 337 -4.32 -15.52 -12.48
N MET A 338 -3.07 -15.99 -12.62
CA MET A 338 -2.28 -15.88 -13.84
C MET A 338 -1.92 -17.26 -14.39
N THR A 339 -2.34 -17.52 -15.63
CA THR A 339 -1.92 -18.69 -16.43
C THR A 339 -0.76 -18.31 -17.35
N VAL A 340 0.39 -18.94 -17.15
CA VAL A 340 1.51 -18.84 -18.09
C VAL A 340 1.35 -19.87 -19.19
N VAL A 341 1.35 -19.39 -20.45
CA VAL A 341 1.16 -20.22 -21.65
C VAL A 341 2.43 -20.25 -22.45
N THR A 342 2.96 -21.45 -22.74
CA THR A 342 4.18 -21.58 -23.53
C THR A 342 4.07 -22.69 -24.59
N GLY A 343 5.11 -22.93 -25.34
CA GLY A 343 5.21 -23.91 -26.41
C GLY A 343 6.03 -23.39 -27.59
N PHE A 344 6.38 -24.26 -28.52
CA PHE A 344 7.14 -23.88 -29.71
C PHE A 344 6.41 -22.83 -30.57
N PRO A 345 7.13 -22.05 -31.39
CA PRO A 345 6.49 -21.25 -32.43
C PRO A 345 5.56 -22.12 -33.29
N SER A 346 4.43 -21.57 -33.69
CA SER A 346 3.40 -22.24 -34.51
C SER A 346 2.74 -23.48 -33.86
N SER A 347 2.87 -23.69 -32.54
CA SER A 347 2.18 -24.77 -31.82
C SER A 347 0.70 -24.46 -31.52
N GLY A 348 0.19 -23.26 -31.90
CA GLY A 348 -1.21 -22.87 -31.70
C GLY A 348 -1.54 -22.32 -30.32
N LYS A 349 -0.57 -21.77 -29.58
CA LYS A 349 -0.77 -21.15 -28.24
C LYS A 349 -1.87 -20.11 -28.24
N SER A 350 -1.71 -19.10 -29.10
CA SER A 350 -2.67 -17.99 -29.22
C SER A 350 -4.05 -18.47 -29.65
N ASP A 351 -4.10 -19.46 -30.56
CA ASP A 351 -5.36 -20.04 -31.02
C ASP A 351 -6.08 -20.85 -29.92
N LEU A 352 -5.33 -21.54 -29.06
CA LEU A 352 -5.89 -22.24 -27.90
C LEU A 352 -6.49 -21.25 -26.89
N ILE A 353 -5.79 -20.16 -26.60
CA ILE A 353 -6.29 -19.12 -25.68
C ILE A 353 -7.48 -18.37 -26.28
N ASP A 354 -7.45 -18.04 -27.55
CA ASP A 354 -8.60 -17.47 -28.28
C ASP A 354 -9.83 -18.39 -28.15
N GLN A 355 -9.64 -19.72 -28.29
CA GLN A 355 -10.74 -20.68 -28.15
C GLN A 355 -11.28 -20.72 -26.71
N ILE A 356 -10.41 -20.72 -25.71
CA ILE A 356 -10.82 -20.69 -24.30
C ILE A 356 -11.59 -19.38 -24.00
N CYS A 357 -11.08 -18.22 -24.43
CA CYS A 357 -11.76 -16.93 -24.25
C CYS A 357 -13.13 -16.90 -24.94
N LEU A 358 -13.25 -17.45 -26.15
CA LEU A 358 -14.53 -17.59 -26.86
C LEU A 358 -15.50 -18.50 -26.10
N ASN A 359 -15.02 -19.61 -25.55
CA ASN A 359 -15.85 -20.50 -24.76
C ASN A 359 -16.35 -19.83 -23.48
N LEU A 360 -15.48 -19.13 -22.75
CA LEU A 360 -15.85 -18.37 -21.57
C LEU A 360 -16.85 -17.22 -21.86
N ALA A 361 -16.68 -16.54 -22.98
CA ALA A 361 -17.64 -15.54 -23.45
C ALA A 361 -19.02 -16.17 -23.74
N ARG A 362 -19.06 -17.36 -24.36
CA ARG A 362 -20.30 -18.07 -24.66
C ARG A 362 -21.01 -18.67 -23.45
N GLN A 363 -20.24 -19.18 -22.48
CA GLN A 363 -20.79 -19.88 -21.33
C GLN A 363 -21.21 -18.92 -20.22
N GLU A 364 -20.45 -17.87 -20.00
CA GLU A 364 -20.57 -17.01 -18.83
C GLU A 364 -20.63 -15.50 -19.19
N GLY A 365 -20.56 -15.14 -20.47
CA GLY A 365 -20.56 -13.75 -20.92
C GLY A 365 -19.29 -12.98 -20.51
N LEU A 366 -18.18 -13.67 -20.23
CA LEU A 366 -16.95 -13.02 -19.79
C LEU A 366 -16.32 -12.22 -20.93
N LYS A 367 -16.01 -10.96 -20.67
CA LYS A 367 -15.36 -10.08 -21.63
C LYS A 367 -13.84 -10.16 -21.50
N THR A 368 -13.18 -10.16 -22.65
CA THR A 368 -11.72 -10.28 -22.77
C THR A 368 -11.11 -9.02 -23.33
N VAL A 369 -10.02 -8.53 -22.75
CA VAL A 369 -9.14 -7.52 -23.35
C VAL A 369 -7.86 -8.18 -23.84
N TYR A 370 -7.53 -7.96 -25.11
CA TYR A 370 -6.32 -8.46 -25.77
C TYR A 370 -5.25 -7.39 -25.86
N CYS A 371 -4.07 -7.69 -25.35
CA CYS A 371 -2.82 -7.00 -25.62
C CYS A 371 -1.98 -7.89 -26.54
N SER A 372 -2.24 -7.82 -27.86
CA SER A 372 -1.54 -8.63 -28.86
C SER A 372 -0.58 -7.77 -29.66
N PHE A 373 0.70 -8.09 -29.62
CA PHE A 373 1.75 -7.40 -30.38
C PHE A 373 1.99 -7.99 -31.76
N GLU A 374 1.59 -9.25 -31.98
CA GLU A 374 1.86 -9.95 -33.23
C GLU A 374 0.68 -9.86 -34.21
N LYS A 375 -0.56 -9.71 -33.70
CA LYS A 375 -1.76 -9.73 -34.53
C LYS A 375 -2.37 -8.34 -34.62
N PRO A 376 -2.48 -7.75 -35.83
CA PRO A 376 -3.31 -6.55 -36.00
C PRO A 376 -4.76 -6.82 -35.59
N PRO A 377 -5.46 -5.88 -34.92
CA PRO A 377 -6.81 -6.10 -34.41
C PRO A 377 -7.80 -6.67 -35.44
N ALA A 378 -7.86 -6.13 -36.66
CA ALA A 378 -8.78 -6.61 -37.71
C ALA A 378 -8.49 -8.08 -38.10
N LEU A 379 -7.22 -8.49 -38.16
CA LEU A 379 -6.86 -9.88 -38.45
C LEU A 379 -7.25 -10.79 -37.28
N HIS A 380 -7.04 -10.35 -36.08
CA HIS A 380 -7.42 -11.11 -34.88
C HIS A 380 -8.95 -11.29 -34.81
N MET A 381 -9.73 -10.23 -35.09
CA MET A 381 -11.18 -10.32 -35.18
C MET A 381 -11.63 -11.34 -36.25
N ALA A 382 -10.97 -11.37 -37.42
CA ALA A 382 -11.27 -12.36 -38.44
C ALA A 382 -10.99 -13.79 -37.97
N GLN A 383 -9.89 -14.01 -37.20
CA GLN A 383 -9.58 -15.32 -36.62
C GLN A 383 -10.58 -15.74 -35.53
N LEU A 384 -11.03 -14.81 -34.69
CA LEU A 384 -12.08 -15.06 -33.70
C LEU A 384 -13.41 -15.39 -34.40
N ALA A 385 -13.77 -14.68 -35.49
CA ALA A 385 -14.97 -14.94 -36.27
C ALA A 385 -14.95 -16.34 -36.90
N GLN A 386 -13.79 -16.81 -37.42
CA GLN A 386 -13.65 -18.18 -37.92
C GLN A 386 -13.92 -19.23 -36.86
N LYS A 387 -13.35 -19.04 -35.68
CA LYS A 387 -13.54 -19.94 -34.55
C LYS A 387 -14.99 -19.91 -34.05
N LEU A 388 -15.57 -18.72 -33.96
CA LEU A 388 -16.95 -18.51 -33.49
C LEU A 388 -17.97 -19.18 -34.44
N MET A 389 -17.81 -19.00 -35.76
CA MET A 389 -18.75 -19.50 -36.76
C MET A 389 -18.42 -20.89 -37.28
N ASN A 390 -17.27 -21.45 -36.89
CA ASN A 390 -16.76 -22.71 -37.44
C ASN A 390 -16.69 -22.74 -38.96
N GLN A 391 -16.33 -21.60 -39.56
CA GLN A 391 -16.18 -21.45 -41.02
C GLN A 391 -15.03 -20.46 -41.31
N PRO A 392 -14.27 -20.68 -42.41
CA PRO A 392 -13.21 -19.75 -42.80
C PRO A 392 -13.76 -18.34 -43.05
N PHE A 393 -13.02 -17.33 -42.61
CA PHE A 393 -13.31 -15.91 -42.91
C PHE A 393 -12.84 -15.55 -44.33
N PHE A 394 -11.72 -16.11 -44.76
CA PHE A 394 -11.11 -15.84 -46.06
C PHE A 394 -11.48 -16.89 -47.10
N GLU A 395 -11.40 -16.53 -48.37
CA GLU A 395 -11.53 -17.48 -49.49
C GLU A 395 -10.37 -18.47 -49.48
N GLY A 396 -10.66 -19.71 -49.78
CA GLY A 396 -9.68 -20.80 -49.74
C GLY A 396 -10.27 -22.14 -50.17
N PRO A 397 -9.62 -23.26 -49.85
CA PRO A 397 -10.11 -24.60 -50.19
C PRO A 397 -11.47 -24.94 -49.58
N SER A 398 -11.79 -24.39 -48.42
CA SER A 398 -13.08 -24.56 -47.73
C SER A 398 -13.99 -23.37 -47.97
N THR A 399 -15.30 -23.60 -47.98
CA THR A 399 -16.31 -22.56 -48.20
C THR A 399 -16.24 -21.48 -47.16
N ARG A 400 -16.05 -20.23 -47.60
CA ARG A 400 -16.04 -19.04 -46.75
C ARG A 400 -17.42 -18.81 -46.11
N MET A 401 -17.43 -18.23 -44.89
CA MET A 401 -18.67 -17.83 -44.21
C MET A 401 -19.46 -16.79 -45.02
N GLU A 402 -20.77 -16.87 -44.93
CA GLU A 402 -21.68 -15.89 -45.53
C GLU A 402 -21.64 -14.53 -44.82
N CYS A 403 -22.06 -13.45 -45.50
CA CYS A 403 -22.06 -12.11 -44.94
C CYS A 403 -22.88 -12.00 -43.64
N SER A 404 -24.03 -12.66 -43.56
CA SER A 404 -24.88 -12.71 -42.38
C SER A 404 -24.14 -13.27 -41.13
N LYS A 405 -23.36 -14.34 -41.35
CA LYS A 405 -22.53 -14.94 -40.28
C LYS A 405 -21.36 -14.03 -39.91
N LYS A 406 -20.74 -13.37 -40.89
CA LYS A 406 -19.68 -12.39 -40.64
C LYS A 406 -20.21 -11.22 -39.79
N ASP A 407 -21.38 -10.70 -40.14
CA ASP A 407 -21.99 -9.57 -39.42
C ASP A 407 -22.39 -9.98 -37.98
N TYR A 408 -22.98 -11.14 -37.80
CA TYR A 408 -23.26 -11.69 -36.48
C TYR A 408 -21.97 -11.88 -35.65
N ALA A 409 -20.91 -12.44 -36.26
CA ALA A 409 -19.64 -12.60 -35.58
C ALA A 409 -19.03 -11.27 -35.19
N TYR A 410 -19.16 -10.24 -36.00
CA TYR A 410 -18.71 -8.89 -35.71
C TYR A 410 -19.41 -8.32 -34.46
N GLU A 411 -20.74 -8.35 -34.44
CA GLU A 411 -21.54 -7.86 -33.30
C GLU A 411 -21.17 -8.61 -32.01
N TYR A 412 -21.02 -9.94 -32.10
CA TYR A 412 -20.61 -10.74 -30.92
C TYR A 412 -19.21 -10.39 -30.41
N ILE A 413 -18.25 -10.16 -31.34
CA ILE A 413 -16.88 -9.79 -30.99
C ILE A 413 -16.86 -8.38 -30.42
N ASP A 414 -17.62 -7.44 -30.96
CA ASP A 414 -17.71 -6.06 -30.47
C ASP A 414 -18.22 -6.00 -29.01
N ASP A 415 -19.15 -6.88 -28.64
CA ASP A 415 -19.70 -6.92 -27.28
C ASP A 415 -18.75 -7.59 -26.25
N HIS A 416 -17.94 -8.57 -26.67
CA HIS A 416 -17.20 -9.41 -25.74
C HIS A 416 -15.68 -9.21 -25.77
N PHE A 417 -15.11 -8.58 -26.79
CA PHE A 417 -13.66 -8.51 -26.97
C PHE A 417 -13.18 -7.09 -27.24
N LEU A 418 -12.14 -6.69 -26.52
CA LEU A 418 -11.45 -5.41 -26.71
C LEU A 418 -10.00 -5.67 -27.14
N PHE A 419 -9.47 -4.78 -27.95
CA PHE A 419 -8.12 -4.91 -28.51
C PHE A 419 -7.31 -3.66 -28.19
N MET A 420 -6.13 -3.83 -27.59
CA MET A 420 -5.13 -2.78 -27.48
C MET A 420 -4.42 -2.66 -28.82
N ASP A 421 -4.44 -1.47 -29.41
CA ASP A 421 -3.76 -1.23 -30.68
C ASP A 421 -2.35 -0.67 -30.44
N HIS A 422 -1.34 -1.41 -30.85
CA HIS A 422 0.07 -1.07 -30.73
C HIS A 422 0.64 -0.44 -32.01
N SER A 423 -0.18 -0.24 -33.05
CA SER A 423 0.27 0.31 -34.34
C SER A 423 0.55 1.82 -34.29
N LEU A 424 0.00 2.54 -33.30
CA LEU A 424 0.20 3.98 -33.09
C LEU A 424 0.96 4.21 -31.78
N ASP A 425 0.28 4.62 -30.72
CA ASP A 425 0.88 4.97 -29.43
C ASP A 425 0.44 4.02 -28.30
N GLY A 426 0.23 2.73 -28.60
CA GLY A 426 -0.21 1.73 -27.63
C GLY A 426 0.84 1.48 -26.55
N PRO A 427 0.41 1.03 -25.34
CA PRO A 427 1.32 0.83 -24.22
C PRO A 427 2.27 -0.34 -24.48
N THR A 428 3.57 -0.12 -24.31
CA THR A 428 4.63 -1.13 -24.43
C THR A 428 5.20 -1.56 -23.10
N THR A 429 4.97 -0.77 -22.03
CA THR A 429 5.38 -1.10 -20.66
C THR A 429 4.27 -1.87 -19.94
N ILE A 430 4.67 -2.70 -18.98
CA ILE A 430 3.68 -3.46 -18.20
C ILE A 430 2.72 -2.55 -17.43
N GLU A 431 3.20 -1.45 -16.88
CA GLU A 431 2.39 -0.46 -16.20
C GLU A 431 1.32 0.12 -17.13
N GLY A 432 1.70 0.54 -18.32
CA GLY A 432 0.75 1.09 -19.30
C GLY A 432 -0.28 0.06 -19.77
N ILE A 433 0.13 -1.21 -19.96
CA ILE A 433 -0.79 -2.31 -20.30
C ILE A 433 -1.81 -2.53 -19.18
N LEU A 434 -1.35 -2.58 -17.92
CA LEU A 434 -2.22 -2.81 -16.77
C LEU A 434 -3.15 -1.61 -16.52
N ASP A 435 -2.69 -0.38 -16.73
CA ASP A 435 -3.53 0.82 -16.61
C ASP A 435 -4.64 0.82 -17.67
N THR A 436 -4.31 0.49 -18.94
CA THR A 436 -5.31 0.35 -20.01
C THR A 436 -6.29 -0.79 -19.73
N ALA A 437 -5.79 -1.93 -19.24
CA ALA A 437 -6.64 -3.05 -18.83
C ALA A 437 -7.55 -2.68 -17.66
N SER A 438 -7.07 -1.88 -16.69
CA SER A 438 -7.88 -1.38 -15.58
C SER A 438 -9.07 -0.54 -16.09
N ALA A 439 -8.86 0.30 -17.10
CA ALA A 439 -9.96 1.03 -17.73
C ALA A 439 -10.99 0.09 -18.37
N ALA A 440 -10.54 -0.97 -19.08
CA ALA A 440 -11.44 -1.97 -19.66
C ALA A 440 -12.23 -2.74 -18.59
N VAL A 441 -11.60 -3.06 -17.45
CA VAL A 441 -12.27 -3.71 -16.32
C VAL A 441 -13.33 -2.78 -15.70
N MET A 442 -12.94 -1.56 -15.37
CA MET A 442 -13.80 -0.62 -14.65
C MET A 442 -14.96 -0.07 -15.49
N GLN A 443 -14.73 0.16 -16.78
CA GLN A 443 -15.73 0.77 -17.68
C GLN A 443 -16.60 -0.25 -18.39
N LEU A 444 -16.04 -1.42 -18.74
CA LEU A 444 -16.68 -2.39 -19.65
C LEU A 444 -16.86 -3.77 -19.02
N GLY A 445 -16.40 -3.96 -17.79
CA GLY A 445 -16.60 -5.19 -17.02
C GLY A 445 -15.76 -6.38 -17.52
N CYS A 446 -14.59 -6.13 -18.14
CA CYS A 446 -13.69 -7.21 -18.57
C CYS A 446 -13.21 -8.05 -17.37
N ARG A 447 -13.13 -9.37 -17.56
CA ARG A 447 -12.67 -10.33 -16.56
C ARG A 447 -11.49 -11.17 -17.01
N LEU A 448 -11.12 -11.05 -18.27
CA LEU A 448 -9.99 -11.76 -18.87
C LEU A 448 -9.04 -10.73 -19.51
N LEU A 449 -7.73 -10.91 -19.28
CA LEU A 449 -6.66 -10.19 -19.94
C LEU A 449 -5.73 -11.20 -20.61
N VAL A 450 -5.50 -11.02 -21.92
CA VAL A 450 -4.54 -11.83 -22.68
C VAL A 450 -3.38 -10.94 -23.09
N ILE A 451 -2.16 -11.34 -22.76
CA ILE A 451 -0.91 -10.68 -23.17
C ILE A 451 -0.14 -11.65 -24.08
N ASP A 452 0.05 -11.28 -25.37
CA ASP A 452 0.60 -12.16 -26.41
C ASP A 452 1.55 -11.43 -27.38
N PRO A 453 2.86 -11.73 -27.34
CA PRO A 453 3.63 -12.37 -26.28
C PRO A 453 4.40 -11.36 -25.41
N TYR A 454 5.01 -11.83 -24.32
CA TYR A 454 5.78 -11.00 -23.40
C TYR A 454 7.04 -10.37 -24.01
N ASN A 455 7.56 -10.99 -25.06
CA ASN A 455 8.84 -10.60 -25.70
C ASN A 455 8.86 -9.17 -26.26
N PHE A 456 7.70 -8.56 -26.45
CA PHE A 456 7.55 -7.19 -26.94
C PHE A 456 7.35 -6.17 -25.82
N ILE A 457 7.25 -6.63 -24.56
CA ILE A 457 7.06 -5.73 -23.42
C ILE A 457 8.41 -5.12 -23.02
N GLU A 458 8.44 -3.81 -22.87
CA GLU A 458 9.59 -3.11 -22.28
C GLU A 458 9.71 -3.49 -20.80
N LEU A 459 10.81 -4.16 -20.47
CA LEU A 459 11.06 -4.59 -19.10
C LEU A 459 11.41 -3.40 -18.19
N PRO A 460 10.99 -3.42 -16.92
CA PRO A 460 11.40 -2.43 -15.93
C PRO A 460 12.94 -2.38 -15.80
N LYS A 461 13.49 -1.17 -15.66
CA LYS A 461 14.92 -1.00 -15.45
C LYS A 461 15.40 -1.80 -14.25
N SER A 462 16.35 -2.70 -14.46
CA SER A 462 16.96 -3.56 -13.45
C SER A 462 18.36 -3.96 -13.88
N ASP A 463 19.25 -4.23 -12.91
CA ASP A 463 20.62 -4.67 -13.17
C ASP A 463 20.69 -6.08 -13.80
N ARG A 464 19.62 -6.86 -13.63
CA ARG A 464 19.48 -8.22 -14.18
C ARG A 464 18.10 -8.41 -14.80
N GLU A 465 18.06 -9.00 -15.98
CA GLU A 465 16.82 -9.33 -16.68
C GLU A 465 15.89 -10.24 -15.83
N THR A 466 16.48 -11.20 -15.11
CA THR A 466 15.74 -12.10 -14.21
C THR A 466 14.96 -11.35 -13.13
N ASP A 467 15.53 -10.25 -12.60
CA ASP A 467 14.89 -9.43 -11.58
C ASP A 467 13.77 -8.57 -12.17
N ALA A 468 13.97 -8.05 -13.38
CA ALA A 468 12.97 -7.31 -14.13
C ALA A 468 11.73 -8.19 -14.41
N ILE A 469 11.94 -9.40 -14.92
CA ILE A 469 10.87 -10.38 -15.17
C ILE A 469 10.16 -10.74 -13.86
N SER A 470 10.91 -10.98 -12.79
CA SER A 470 10.32 -11.30 -11.49
C SER A 470 9.44 -10.16 -10.95
N LYS A 471 9.85 -8.89 -11.11
CA LYS A 471 9.06 -7.71 -10.73
C LYS A 471 7.80 -7.61 -11.58
N MET A 472 7.93 -7.71 -12.91
CA MET A 472 6.82 -7.68 -13.85
C MET A 472 5.75 -8.74 -13.51
N LEU A 473 6.15 -9.98 -13.31
CA LEU A 473 5.21 -11.06 -12.94
C LEU A 473 4.52 -10.80 -11.60
N THR A 474 5.22 -10.17 -10.63
CA THR A 474 4.62 -9.78 -9.35
C THR A 474 3.60 -8.66 -9.52
N GLN A 475 3.86 -7.69 -10.39
CA GLN A 475 2.91 -6.61 -10.71
C GLN A 475 1.64 -7.18 -11.33
N ILE A 476 1.78 -8.08 -12.31
CA ILE A 476 0.63 -8.73 -12.97
C ILE A 476 -0.20 -9.53 -11.95
N GLN A 477 0.44 -10.34 -11.08
CA GLN A 477 -0.28 -11.12 -10.06
C GLN A 477 -1.04 -10.23 -9.06
N LYS A 478 -0.42 -9.13 -8.60
CA LYS A 478 -1.08 -8.18 -7.71
C LYS A 478 -2.27 -7.52 -8.39
N TRP A 479 -2.08 -7.09 -9.63
CA TRP A 479 -3.13 -6.47 -10.44
C TRP A 479 -4.28 -7.43 -10.68
N ALA A 480 -4.00 -8.67 -11.09
CA ALA A 480 -5.00 -9.71 -11.32
C ALA A 480 -5.89 -9.91 -10.08
N LYS A 481 -5.27 -10.05 -8.90
CA LYS A 481 -5.97 -10.21 -7.62
C LYS A 481 -6.79 -8.99 -7.23
N SER A 482 -6.25 -7.78 -7.40
CA SER A 482 -6.94 -6.55 -6.99
C SER A 482 -8.13 -6.18 -7.90
N HIS A 483 -8.14 -6.66 -9.15
CA HIS A 483 -9.19 -6.39 -10.12
C HIS A 483 -10.10 -7.60 -10.39
N ASP A 484 -9.83 -8.73 -9.75
CA ASP A 484 -10.58 -9.98 -9.95
C ASP A 484 -10.62 -10.41 -11.43
N VAL A 485 -9.44 -10.39 -12.07
CA VAL A 485 -9.23 -10.68 -13.49
C VAL A 485 -8.33 -11.89 -13.66
N HIS A 486 -8.68 -12.81 -14.55
CA HIS A 486 -7.78 -13.88 -14.97
C HIS A 486 -6.84 -13.39 -16.07
N VAL A 487 -5.54 -13.62 -15.92
CA VAL A 487 -4.54 -13.19 -16.91
C VAL A 487 -3.94 -14.40 -17.61
N PHE A 488 -4.10 -14.47 -18.94
CA PHE A 488 -3.34 -15.39 -19.79
C PHE A 488 -2.09 -14.66 -20.28
N PHE A 489 -0.91 -15.17 -19.92
CA PHE A 489 0.35 -14.56 -20.29
C PHE A 489 1.16 -15.52 -21.16
N ILE A 490 1.24 -15.21 -22.46
CA ILE A 490 1.90 -16.04 -23.46
C ILE A 490 3.38 -15.67 -23.53
N ALA A 491 4.24 -16.69 -23.43
CA ALA A 491 5.69 -16.51 -23.45
C ALA A 491 6.36 -17.57 -24.33
N HIS A 492 7.29 -17.12 -25.17
CA HIS A 492 8.07 -18.01 -26.02
C HIS A 492 9.22 -18.65 -25.24
N PRO A 493 9.51 -19.95 -25.49
CA PRO A 493 10.65 -20.62 -24.88
C PRO A 493 11.96 -20.10 -25.47
N THR A 494 13.04 -20.27 -24.71
CA THR A 494 14.40 -20.15 -25.22
C THR A 494 14.71 -21.29 -26.20
N LYS A 495 15.84 -21.18 -26.90
CA LYS A 495 16.32 -22.31 -27.72
C LYS A 495 16.54 -23.53 -26.84
N VAL A 496 15.87 -24.62 -27.16
CA VAL A 496 16.06 -25.92 -26.47
C VAL A 496 17.51 -26.35 -26.59
N SER A 497 18.10 -26.84 -25.49
CA SER A 497 19.48 -27.33 -25.50
C SER A 497 19.66 -28.47 -26.52
N PRO A 498 20.85 -28.60 -27.14
CA PRO A 498 21.13 -29.66 -28.09
C PRO A 498 20.84 -31.06 -27.54
N ASP A 499 21.09 -31.28 -26.26
CA ASP A 499 20.89 -32.58 -25.60
C ASP A 499 19.42 -33.00 -25.56
N ARG A 500 18.51 -32.05 -25.42
CA ARG A 500 17.04 -32.31 -25.42
C ARG A 500 16.46 -32.44 -26.84
N ARG A 501 17.18 -31.99 -27.88
CA ARG A 501 16.69 -32.09 -29.28
C ARG A 501 16.63 -33.50 -29.80
N SER A 502 17.31 -34.42 -29.16
CA SER A 502 17.28 -35.88 -29.49
C SER A 502 16.10 -36.62 -28.85
N GLU A 503 15.35 -35.96 -27.95
CA GLU A 503 14.14 -36.54 -27.39
C GLU A 503 13.04 -36.63 -28.44
N LYS A 504 12.32 -37.77 -28.49
CA LYS A 504 11.19 -37.94 -29.43
C LYS A 504 10.09 -36.90 -29.24
N LYS A 505 9.90 -36.44 -28.00
CA LYS A 505 8.94 -35.41 -27.65
C LYS A 505 9.54 -34.49 -26.60
N VAL A 506 9.77 -33.23 -26.98
CA VAL A 506 10.28 -32.21 -26.05
C VAL A 506 9.12 -31.42 -25.46
N LEU A 507 8.87 -31.61 -24.18
CA LEU A 507 7.91 -30.82 -23.43
C LEU A 507 8.57 -29.53 -22.95
N ILE A 508 8.01 -28.39 -23.34
CA ILE A 508 8.39 -27.06 -22.90
C ILE A 508 7.60 -26.73 -21.62
N THR A 509 8.24 -26.16 -20.63
CA THR A 509 7.62 -25.73 -19.38
C THR A 509 8.02 -24.30 -19.03
N GLY A 510 7.54 -23.76 -17.92
CA GLY A 510 7.96 -22.44 -17.43
C GLY A 510 9.47 -22.30 -17.16
N HIS A 511 10.19 -23.42 -17.01
CA HIS A 511 11.66 -23.40 -16.87
C HIS A 511 12.40 -23.15 -18.18
N ASP A 512 11.75 -23.41 -19.30
CA ASP A 512 12.32 -23.25 -20.63
C ASP A 512 12.04 -21.85 -21.23
N ILE A 513 11.29 -20.99 -20.53
CA ILE A 513 11.02 -19.61 -20.96
C ILE A 513 12.25 -18.73 -20.68
N ALA A 514 12.54 -17.81 -21.60
CA ALA A 514 13.66 -16.90 -21.49
C ALA A 514 13.67 -16.12 -20.16
N GLY A 515 14.86 -16.01 -19.60
CA GLY A 515 15.17 -15.06 -18.57
C GLY A 515 14.92 -15.48 -17.13
N SER A 516 14.15 -16.52 -16.80
CA SER A 516 14.03 -16.82 -15.36
C SER A 516 13.18 -18.05 -14.98
N ALA A 517 13.64 -18.77 -13.93
CA ALA A 517 12.81 -19.67 -13.15
C ALA A 517 11.57 -18.99 -12.50
N ALA A 518 11.51 -17.66 -12.52
CA ALA A 518 10.37 -16.90 -11.99
C ALA A 518 9.06 -17.22 -12.74
N TRP A 519 9.11 -17.56 -14.00
CA TRP A 519 7.93 -17.99 -14.77
C TRP A 519 7.25 -19.19 -14.12
N PHE A 520 8.03 -20.22 -13.83
CA PHE A 520 7.51 -21.39 -13.12
C PHE A 520 7.09 -21.04 -11.70
N ALA A 521 7.91 -20.30 -10.96
CA ALA A 521 7.64 -20.00 -9.55
C ALA A 521 6.37 -19.14 -9.35
N LYS A 522 6.12 -18.18 -10.23
CA LYS A 522 5.03 -17.20 -10.08
C LYS A 522 3.74 -17.52 -10.81
N ALA A 523 3.76 -18.39 -11.81
CA ALA A 523 2.51 -18.85 -12.42
C ALA A 523 1.58 -19.48 -11.38
N ASP A 524 0.28 -19.21 -11.46
CA ASP A 524 -0.74 -19.95 -10.71
C ASP A 524 -1.15 -21.21 -11.45
N LEU A 525 -1.31 -21.10 -12.77
CA LEU A 525 -1.43 -22.20 -13.72
C LEU A 525 -0.31 -22.08 -14.76
N GLY A 526 0.15 -23.22 -15.25
CA GLY A 526 1.14 -23.27 -16.32
C GLY A 526 0.75 -24.32 -17.36
N ILE A 527 0.60 -23.90 -18.61
CA ILE A 527 0.19 -24.77 -19.70
C ILE A 527 1.12 -24.68 -20.89
N THR A 528 1.22 -25.74 -21.66
CA THR A 528 1.95 -25.81 -22.92
C THR A 528 1.04 -26.35 -24.01
N ALA A 529 0.85 -25.56 -25.07
CA ALA A 529 0.30 -26.06 -26.29
C ALA A 529 1.38 -26.78 -27.08
N TRP A 530 1.21 -28.07 -27.27
CA TRP A 530 2.13 -28.92 -28.03
C TRP A 530 1.45 -29.42 -29.30
N ARG A 531 2.20 -29.40 -30.40
CA ARG A 531 1.76 -29.93 -31.68
C ARG A 531 2.94 -30.57 -32.40
N HIS A 532 2.71 -31.75 -32.98
CA HIS A 532 3.73 -32.41 -33.76
C HIS A 532 4.04 -31.61 -35.04
N PRO A 533 5.31 -31.33 -35.38
CA PRO A 533 5.68 -30.48 -36.51
C PRO A 533 5.12 -30.96 -37.86
N GLN A 534 4.87 -32.25 -38.03
CA GLN A 534 4.35 -32.91 -39.21
C GLN A 534 2.91 -33.39 -39.04
N ASP A 535 2.24 -33.00 -37.96
CA ASP A 535 0.87 -33.42 -37.58
C ASP A 535 0.67 -34.95 -37.59
N LEU A 536 1.69 -35.70 -37.14
CA LEU A 536 1.63 -37.17 -37.07
C LEU A 536 0.95 -37.69 -35.78
N GLU A 537 0.78 -36.80 -34.81
CA GLU A 537 0.14 -37.08 -33.53
C GLU A 537 -0.89 -36.01 -33.22
N PRO A 538 -1.98 -36.35 -32.51
CA PRO A 538 -2.93 -35.32 -32.06
C PRO A 538 -2.24 -34.21 -31.26
N PRO A 539 -2.66 -32.95 -31.41
CA PRO A 539 -2.19 -31.88 -30.57
C PRO A 539 -2.52 -32.13 -29.09
N GLU A 540 -1.69 -31.62 -28.22
CA GLU A 540 -1.85 -31.81 -26.77
C GLU A 540 -1.77 -30.49 -26.01
N CYS A 541 -2.52 -30.41 -24.91
CA CYS A 541 -2.31 -29.40 -23.89
C CYS A 541 -1.71 -30.06 -22.64
N HIS A 542 -0.51 -29.62 -22.26
CA HIS A 542 0.17 -30.10 -21.07
C HIS A 542 0.04 -29.08 -19.94
N VAL A 543 -0.45 -29.50 -18.80
CA VAL A 543 -0.53 -28.71 -17.57
C VAL A 543 0.67 -29.09 -16.70
N TRP A 544 1.69 -28.23 -16.67
CA TRP A 544 2.93 -28.46 -15.93
C TRP A 544 2.94 -27.81 -14.55
N LYS A 545 1.97 -26.91 -14.27
CA LYS A 545 1.81 -26.31 -12.95
C LYS A 545 0.36 -26.04 -12.63
N VAL A 546 0.00 -26.41 -11.40
CA VAL A 546 -1.23 -26.02 -10.71
C VAL A 546 -0.82 -25.63 -9.29
N ARG A 547 -1.03 -24.38 -8.90
CA ARG A 547 -0.62 -23.87 -7.57
C ARG A 547 -1.51 -24.41 -6.46
N TRP A 548 -2.80 -24.52 -6.73
CA TRP A 548 -3.80 -24.91 -5.75
C TRP A 548 -4.53 -26.17 -6.20
N GLY A 549 -4.48 -27.23 -5.40
CA GLY A 549 -5.07 -28.53 -5.75
C GLY A 549 -6.58 -28.52 -5.98
N TRP A 550 -7.27 -27.49 -5.52
CA TRP A 550 -8.72 -27.32 -5.74
C TRP A 550 -9.09 -26.74 -7.13
N ILE A 551 -8.14 -26.15 -7.86
CA ILE A 551 -8.36 -25.64 -9.22
C ILE A 551 -7.92 -26.62 -10.30
N GLY A 552 -7.30 -27.74 -9.93
CA GLY A 552 -6.88 -28.76 -10.89
C GLY A 552 -5.67 -29.57 -10.47
N LYS A 553 -5.07 -30.24 -11.44
CA LYS A 553 -3.92 -31.12 -11.30
C LYS A 553 -3.01 -31.04 -12.52
N ASN A 554 -1.73 -31.36 -12.33
CA ASN A 554 -0.81 -31.53 -13.45
C ASN A 554 -1.21 -32.75 -14.29
N GLY A 555 -0.99 -32.66 -15.60
CA GLY A 555 -1.31 -33.73 -16.54
C GLY A 555 -1.24 -33.26 -17.98
N HIS A 556 -1.81 -34.00 -18.87
CA HIS A 556 -1.98 -33.60 -20.26
C HIS A 556 -3.28 -34.19 -20.81
N CYS A 557 -3.80 -33.51 -21.84
CA CYS A 557 -4.94 -34.00 -22.60
C CYS A 557 -4.68 -33.84 -24.11
N GLN A 558 -5.29 -34.75 -24.89
CA GLN A 558 -5.28 -34.67 -26.34
C GLN A 558 -6.44 -33.78 -26.82
N LEU A 559 -6.19 -33.02 -27.86
CA LEU A 559 -7.13 -32.10 -28.48
C LEU A 559 -7.11 -32.28 -30.00
N GLU A 560 -8.10 -31.73 -30.66
CA GLU A 560 -8.11 -31.57 -32.13
C GLU A 560 -7.89 -30.12 -32.52
N PHE A 561 -7.19 -29.92 -33.62
CA PHE A 561 -6.95 -28.59 -34.17
C PHE A 561 -7.41 -28.54 -35.64
N ASP A 562 -8.46 -27.78 -35.91
CA ASP A 562 -8.92 -27.52 -37.29
C ASP A 562 -8.10 -26.40 -37.92
N LYS A 563 -7.31 -26.75 -38.93
CA LYS A 563 -6.46 -25.80 -39.68
C LYS A 563 -7.24 -24.75 -40.49
N ALA A 564 -8.48 -25.07 -40.88
CA ALA A 564 -9.28 -24.15 -41.68
C ALA A 564 -9.84 -22.97 -40.85
N THR A 565 -10.16 -23.24 -39.58
CA THR A 565 -10.81 -22.25 -38.71
C THR A 565 -9.93 -21.85 -37.51
N GLY A 566 -8.85 -22.57 -37.26
CA GLY A 566 -7.99 -22.39 -36.08
C GLY A 566 -8.67 -22.83 -34.78
N ARG A 567 -9.75 -23.61 -34.83
CA ARG A 567 -10.46 -24.11 -33.66
C ARG A 567 -9.69 -25.22 -32.93
N TRP A 568 -9.80 -25.20 -31.63
CA TRP A 568 -9.45 -26.30 -30.76
C TRP A 568 -10.71 -26.96 -30.20
N THR A 569 -10.76 -28.30 -30.25
CA THR A 569 -11.86 -29.11 -29.71
C THR A 569 -11.31 -30.33 -28.98
N ASP A 570 -12.16 -30.99 -28.23
CA ASP A 570 -11.78 -32.25 -27.59
C ASP A 570 -11.48 -33.31 -28.65
N TYR A 571 -10.41 -34.09 -28.42
CA TYR A 571 -10.10 -35.27 -29.23
C TYR A 571 -11.07 -36.37 -28.85
N ILE A 572 -11.88 -36.83 -29.81
CA ILE A 572 -12.83 -37.92 -29.62
C ILE A 572 -12.15 -39.18 -30.11
N THR A 573 -11.72 -40.02 -29.18
CA THR A 573 -11.43 -41.43 -29.49
C THR A 573 -12.75 -42.13 -29.80
N GLU A 574 -12.89 -42.71 -30.98
CA GLU A 574 -13.94 -43.71 -31.21
C GLU A 574 -13.66 -44.90 -30.31
N GLU A 575 -14.07 -44.79 -29.03
CA GLU A 575 -14.24 -46.00 -28.22
C GLU A 575 -15.40 -46.75 -28.84
N VAL A 576 -15.10 -47.92 -29.38
CA VAL A 576 -16.11 -48.91 -29.74
C VAL A 576 -16.89 -49.19 -28.45
N ASP A 577 -18.12 -48.68 -28.37
CA ASP A 577 -19.08 -49.01 -27.32
C ASP A 577 -19.33 -50.54 -27.41
N ASP A 578 -18.66 -51.31 -26.60
CA ASP A 578 -18.80 -52.77 -26.50
C ASP A 578 -20.05 -53.18 -25.70
N GLY A 579 -20.93 -52.23 -25.40
CA GLY A 579 -22.27 -52.51 -24.86
C GLY A 579 -22.31 -53.12 -23.45
N ARG A 580 -21.24 -53.02 -22.64
CA ARG A 580 -21.24 -53.47 -21.24
C ARG A 580 -21.46 -52.31 -20.29
N TRP A 581 -22.68 -52.16 -19.85
CA TRP A 581 -23.03 -51.38 -18.68
C TRP A 581 -22.86 -52.27 -17.45
N ASP A 582 -21.79 -52.14 -16.71
CA ASP A 582 -21.72 -52.65 -15.34
C ASP A 582 -22.36 -51.63 -14.39
N PHE A 583 -23.39 -52.08 -13.67
CA PHE A 583 -24.17 -51.37 -12.66
C PHE A 583 -23.37 -51.11 -11.39
#